data_03b0dd0d3eb20447aaea210d380dba5a
#
_entry.id   03b0dd0d3eb20447aaea210d380dba5a
#
_cell.length_a   1.000
_cell.length_b   1.000
_cell.length_c   1.000
_cell.angle_alpha   90.00
_cell.angle_beta   90.00
_cell.angle_gamma   90.00
#
_symmetry.space_group_name_H-M   'P 1'
#
loop_
_entity.id
_entity.type
_entity.pdbx_description
1 polymer ?
#
loop_
_entity_poly.entity_id
_entity_poly.type
_entity_poly.pdbx_seq_one_letter_code
_entity_poly.pdbx_strand_id
1 'polypeptide(L)'
;MKTYRISPAGRRTALILLIGALIIWAFALWTFRTTLDISYNPIEFWSTLRQKIDAGLSIGQIVPALLMLVLIVATPLVVWNILEEWAAAYTPEEDGLRFTSLGLELTYPWAGISAIRRVDEDSDEPVDEVVFKEDYTRQIRNPILRFLHGQAYGRTKLPLYAGLANRDELLDEIRQRAGLGEQPIGIEPEAAGDLSNA
;
A
#
# COMPACT_ATOMS: atom_id res chain seq x y z
N MET A 1 -7.56 5.09 -26.68
CA MET A 1 -7.53 4.46 -25.34
C MET A 1 -7.57 5.51 -24.28
N LYS A 2 -8.44 5.39 -23.28
CA LYS A 2 -8.55 6.34 -22.16
C LYS A 2 -7.71 5.83 -20.98
N THR A 3 -6.93 6.73 -20.37
CA THR A 3 -6.13 6.41 -19.20
C THR A 3 -6.72 7.15 -17.99
N TYR A 4 -7.00 6.41 -16.95
CA TYR A 4 -7.56 6.89 -15.69
C TYR A 4 -6.43 7.15 -14.69
N ARG A 5 -6.42 8.31 -14.06
CA ARG A 5 -5.38 8.76 -13.12
C ARG A 5 -6.00 9.41 -11.90
N ILE A 6 -5.21 9.56 -10.86
CA ILE A 6 -5.62 10.30 -9.66
C ILE A 6 -6.01 11.74 -10.03
N SER A 7 -7.14 12.17 -9.51
CA SER A 7 -7.69 13.51 -9.68
C SER A 7 -6.79 14.59 -9.05
N PRO A 8 -6.90 15.86 -9.45
CA PRO A 8 -6.17 16.95 -8.79
C PRO A 8 -6.43 17.04 -7.29
N ALA A 9 -7.66 16.72 -6.84
CA ALA A 9 -8.02 16.68 -5.42
C ALA A 9 -7.28 15.53 -4.71
N GLY A 10 -7.35 14.31 -5.25
CA GLY A 10 -6.63 13.16 -4.71
C GLY A 10 -5.12 13.39 -4.62
N ARG A 11 -4.53 14.06 -5.63
CA ARG A 11 -3.11 14.42 -5.59
C ARG A 11 -2.76 15.38 -4.46
N ARG A 12 -3.65 16.33 -4.13
CA ARG A 12 -3.44 17.25 -2.99
C ARG A 12 -3.50 16.50 -1.68
N THR A 13 -4.48 15.61 -1.52
CA THR A 13 -4.59 14.75 -0.34
C THR A 13 -3.35 13.89 -0.17
N ALA A 14 -2.91 13.19 -1.22
CA ALA A 14 -1.69 12.38 -1.20
C ALA A 14 -0.44 13.21 -0.84
N LEU A 15 -0.33 14.45 -1.34
CA LEU A 15 0.78 15.35 -0.98
C LEU A 15 0.76 15.72 0.50
N ILE A 16 -0.40 16.03 1.07
CA ILE A 16 -0.55 16.35 2.50
C ILE A 16 -0.14 15.14 3.34
N LEU A 17 -0.62 13.95 2.97
CA LEU A 17 -0.27 12.70 3.67
C LEU A 17 1.23 12.39 3.56
N LEU A 18 1.83 12.61 2.39
CA LEU A 18 3.28 12.43 2.18
C LEU A 18 4.10 13.36 3.08
N ILE A 19 3.73 14.64 3.13
CA ILE A 19 4.42 15.60 4.01
C ILE A 19 4.26 15.19 5.47
N GLY A 20 3.04 14.82 5.90
CA GLY A 20 2.79 14.31 7.26
C GLY A 20 3.63 13.08 7.59
N ALA A 21 3.69 12.10 6.70
CA ALA A 21 4.51 10.90 6.87
C ALA A 21 6.00 11.25 7.02
N LEU A 22 6.52 12.15 6.18
CA LEU A 22 7.93 12.58 6.26
C LEU A 22 8.24 13.32 7.57
N ILE A 23 7.31 14.15 8.08
CA ILE A 23 7.45 14.82 9.38
C ILE A 23 7.49 13.78 10.50
N ILE A 24 6.57 12.80 10.50
CA ILE A 24 6.54 11.72 11.49
C ILE A 24 7.84 10.92 11.44
N TRP A 25 8.34 10.61 10.24
CA TRP A 25 9.59 9.88 10.07
C TRP A 25 10.80 10.64 10.60
N ALA A 26 10.90 11.92 10.27
CA ALA A 26 11.97 12.79 10.79
C ALA A 26 11.92 12.89 12.31
N PHE A 27 10.70 13.04 12.89
CA PHE A 27 10.50 13.04 14.33
C PHE A 27 10.90 11.70 14.96
N ALA A 28 10.52 10.59 14.36
CA ALA A 28 10.89 9.26 14.85
C ALA A 28 12.41 9.04 14.86
N LEU A 29 13.10 9.44 13.79
CA LEU A 29 14.57 9.39 13.71
C LEU A 29 15.23 10.27 14.77
N TRP A 30 14.73 11.49 14.95
CA TRP A 30 15.26 12.42 15.96
C TRP A 30 15.03 11.88 17.37
N THR A 31 13.83 11.42 17.69
CA THR A 31 13.50 10.86 19.01
C THR A 31 14.27 9.58 19.31
N PHE A 32 14.35 8.66 18.34
CA PHE A 32 15.12 7.43 18.49
C PHE A 32 16.57 7.71 18.89
N ARG A 33 17.17 8.65 18.18
CA ARG A 33 18.54 9.04 18.42
C ARG A 33 18.73 9.71 19.80
N THR A 34 17.88 10.67 20.15
CA THR A 34 17.97 11.39 21.44
C THR A 34 17.72 10.47 22.63
N THR A 35 16.78 9.49 22.48
CA THR A 35 16.48 8.50 23.53
C THR A 35 17.67 7.59 23.81
N LEU A 36 18.39 7.18 22.78
CA LEU A 36 19.55 6.27 22.90
C LEU A 36 20.88 7.03 22.97
N ASP A 37 20.89 8.35 22.84
CA ASP A 37 22.08 9.20 22.81
C ASP A 37 23.13 8.68 21.79
N ILE A 38 22.70 8.47 20.54
CA ILE A 38 23.50 7.94 19.46
C ILE A 38 24.01 9.07 18.56
N SER A 39 25.24 8.90 18.02
CA SER A 39 25.84 9.88 17.08
C SER A 39 25.06 9.99 15.76
N TYR A 40 25.02 11.19 15.16
CA TYR A 40 24.50 11.41 13.80
C TYR A 40 25.46 10.94 12.71
N ASN A 41 26.71 10.67 13.05
CA ASN A 41 27.68 10.18 12.09
C ASN A 41 27.34 8.72 11.72
N PRO A 42 27.01 8.43 10.45
CA PRO A 42 26.66 7.06 10.03
C PRO A 42 27.78 6.05 10.31
N ILE A 43 29.04 6.50 10.30
CA ILE A 43 30.22 5.66 10.55
C ILE A 43 30.27 5.23 12.03
N GLU A 44 29.89 6.14 12.93
CA GLU A 44 29.92 5.93 14.37
C GLU A 44 28.60 5.32 14.92
N PHE A 45 27.55 5.32 14.11
CA PHE A 45 26.22 4.88 14.52
C PHE A 45 26.25 3.46 15.13
N TRP A 46 26.86 2.52 14.43
CA TRP A 46 26.89 1.13 14.90
C TRP A 46 27.75 0.93 16.15
N SER A 47 28.88 1.63 16.24
CA SER A 47 29.77 1.55 17.42
C SER A 47 29.10 2.16 18.65
N THR A 48 28.48 3.35 18.51
CA THR A 48 27.75 3.99 19.60
C THR A 48 26.52 3.21 20.03
N LEU A 49 25.75 2.65 19.09
CA LEU A 49 24.60 1.81 19.41
C LEU A 49 25.03 0.55 20.20
N ARG A 50 26.07 -0.15 19.73
CA ARG A 50 26.60 -1.33 20.43
C ARG A 50 27.08 -0.97 21.84
N GLN A 51 27.85 0.12 21.99
CA GLN A 51 28.33 0.58 23.28
C GLN A 51 27.18 0.88 24.27
N LYS A 52 26.06 1.47 23.78
CA LYS A 52 24.88 1.74 24.62
C LYS A 52 24.16 0.45 25.01
N ILE A 53 24.07 -0.53 24.10
CA ILE A 53 23.49 -1.85 24.41
C ILE A 53 24.34 -2.58 25.45
N ASP A 54 25.67 -2.57 25.29
CA ASP A 54 26.61 -3.23 26.21
C ASP A 54 26.64 -2.57 27.59
N ALA A 55 26.43 -1.24 27.66
CA ALA A 55 26.31 -0.49 28.92
C ALA A 55 25.00 -0.75 29.67
N GLY A 56 24.01 -1.38 29.04
CA GLY A 56 22.69 -1.66 29.57
C GLY A 56 21.72 -0.51 29.35
N LEU A 57 20.61 -0.77 28.68
CA LEU A 57 19.53 0.18 28.45
C LEU A 57 18.48 0.06 29.54
N SER A 58 18.00 1.19 30.04
CA SER A 58 16.85 1.21 30.97
C SER A 58 15.54 0.93 30.22
N ILE A 59 14.52 0.43 30.93
CA ILE A 59 13.17 0.22 30.35
C ILE A 59 12.63 1.52 29.76
N GLY A 60 12.89 2.66 30.41
CA GLY A 60 12.50 3.99 29.92
C GLY A 60 13.15 4.40 28.60
N GLN A 61 14.24 3.78 28.20
CA GLN A 61 14.90 3.96 26.89
C GLN A 61 14.48 2.90 25.88
N ILE A 62 14.32 1.65 26.31
CA ILE A 62 13.98 0.53 25.42
C ILE A 62 12.59 0.73 24.79
N VAL A 63 11.57 1.03 25.58
CA VAL A 63 10.19 1.13 25.09
C VAL A 63 10.03 2.25 24.05
N PRO A 64 10.44 3.50 24.31
CA PRO A 64 10.38 4.56 23.29
C PRO A 64 11.24 4.24 22.06
N ALA A 65 12.43 3.67 22.25
CA ALA A 65 13.30 3.31 21.11
C ALA A 65 12.66 2.26 20.21
N LEU A 66 12.02 1.23 20.77
CA LEU A 66 11.30 0.23 19.97
C LEU A 66 10.11 0.83 19.21
N LEU A 67 9.33 1.70 19.85
CA LEU A 67 8.24 2.41 19.18
C LEU A 67 8.75 3.27 18.01
N MET A 68 9.83 4.01 18.24
CA MET A 68 10.43 4.82 17.17
C MET A 68 11.01 3.94 16.06
N LEU A 69 11.62 2.81 16.39
CA LEU A 69 12.13 1.86 15.40
C LEU A 69 11.02 1.32 14.51
N VAL A 70 9.86 0.98 15.08
CA VAL A 70 8.68 0.58 14.30
C VAL A 70 8.27 1.68 13.34
N LEU A 71 8.18 2.94 13.79
CA LEU A 71 7.86 4.07 12.93
C LEU A 71 8.91 4.30 11.84
N ILE A 72 10.20 4.19 12.17
CA ILE A 72 11.31 4.34 11.22
C ILE A 72 11.21 3.31 10.09
N VAL A 73 10.80 2.08 10.40
CA VAL A 73 10.68 1.00 9.41
C VAL A 73 9.34 1.06 8.66
N ALA A 74 8.23 1.35 9.36
CA ALA A 74 6.91 1.37 8.76
C ALA A 74 6.67 2.58 7.85
N THR A 75 7.16 3.77 8.24
CA THR A 75 6.88 5.00 7.48
C THR A 75 7.38 4.97 6.04
N PRO A 76 8.58 4.47 5.69
CA PRO A 76 8.99 4.31 4.29
C PRO A 76 8.05 3.43 3.46
N LEU A 77 7.40 2.42 4.06
CA LEU A 77 6.40 1.59 3.37
C LEU A 77 5.12 2.38 3.11
N VAL A 78 4.69 3.19 4.08
CA VAL A 78 3.55 4.10 3.90
C VAL A 78 3.86 5.16 2.83
N VAL A 79 5.04 5.75 2.86
CA VAL A 79 5.51 6.70 1.83
C VAL A 79 5.49 6.05 0.45
N TRP A 80 5.96 4.80 0.33
CA TRP A 80 5.90 4.05 -0.92
C TRP A 80 4.46 3.91 -1.42
N ASN A 81 3.53 3.51 -0.56
CA ASN A 81 2.12 3.33 -0.92
C ASN A 81 1.51 4.65 -1.44
N ILE A 82 1.77 5.77 -0.73
CA ILE A 82 1.30 7.09 -1.16
C ILE A 82 1.88 7.48 -2.54
N LEU A 83 3.16 7.22 -2.78
CA LEU A 83 3.80 7.51 -4.05
C LEU A 83 3.31 6.61 -5.17
N GLU A 84 3.06 5.32 -4.89
CA GLU A 84 2.51 4.36 -5.84
C GLU A 84 1.10 4.77 -6.25
N GLU A 85 0.24 5.17 -5.29
CA GLU A 85 -1.08 5.75 -5.56
C GLU A 85 -0.98 7.01 -6.42
N TRP A 86 -0.11 7.96 -6.04
CA TRP A 86 0.07 9.21 -6.79
C TRP A 86 0.43 8.99 -8.25
N ALA A 87 1.29 8.03 -8.52
CA ALA A 87 1.76 7.71 -9.86
C ALA A 87 0.85 6.75 -10.62
N ALA A 88 -0.19 6.20 -9.95
CA ALA A 88 -1.07 5.18 -10.51
C ALA A 88 -1.79 5.67 -11.77
N ALA A 89 -1.78 4.83 -12.79
CA ALA A 89 -2.55 5.02 -14.01
C ALA A 89 -3.09 3.66 -14.49
N TYR A 90 -4.37 3.66 -14.85
CA TYR A 90 -5.10 2.49 -15.31
C TYR A 90 -5.54 2.72 -16.75
N THR A 91 -5.20 1.80 -17.63
CA THR A 91 -5.55 1.90 -19.05
C THR A 91 -6.21 0.58 -19.49
N PRO A 92 -7.53 0.57 -19.74
CA PRO A 92 -8.19 -0.56 -20.35
C PRO A 92 -7.68 -0.75 -21.80
N GLU A 93 -7.07 -1.89 -22.05
CA GLU A 93 -6.59 -2.32 -23.38
C GLU A 93 -7.46 -3.43 -23.94
N GLU A 94 -7.23 -3.86 -25.18
CA GLU A 94 -8.03 -4.94 -25.80
C GLU A 94 -7.93 -6.24 -25.00
N ASP A 95 -6.73 -6.59 -24.58
CA ASP A 95 -6.43 -7.88 -23.94
C ASP A 95 -6.55 -7.85 -22.40
N GLY A 96 -6.66 -6.67 -21.78
CA GLY A 96 -6.66 -6.58 -20.31
C GLY A 96 -6.60 -5.16 -19.76
N LEU A 97 -6.50 -5.08 -18.44
CA LEU A 97 -6.26 -3.85 -17.71
C LEU A 97 -4.76 -3.65 -17.51
N ARG A 98 -4.22 -2.59 -18.11
CA ARG A 98 -2.83 -2.19 -17.86
C ARG A 98 -2.76 -1.22 -16.70
N PHE A 99 -1.92 -1.55 -15.72
CA PHE A 99 -1.59 -0.71 -14.58
C PHE A 99 -0.14 -0.24 -14.68
N THR A 100 0.09 1.06 -14.46
CA THR A 100 1.44 1.63 -14.41
C THR A 100 1.58 2.52 -13.18
N SER A 101 2.68 2.39 -12.44
CA SER A 101 3.05 3.27 -11.33
C SER A 101 4.53 3.15 -11.00
N LEU A 102 5.25 4.25 -10.76
CA LEU A 102 6.64 4.30 -10.29
C LEU A 102 7.60 3.33 -11.01
N GLY A 103 7.46 3.17 -12.32
CA GLY A 103 8.25 2.22 -13.10
C GLY A 103 7.76 0.78 -13.03
N LEU A 104 6.65 0.52 -12.34
CA LEU A 104 5.88 -0.72 -12.45
C LEU A 104 5.04 -0.67 -13.72
N GLU A 105 4.96 -1.80 -14.39
CA GLU A 105 4.05 -2.02 -15.52
C GLU A 105 3.52 -3.44 -15.43
N LEU A 106 2.21 -3.56 -15.28
CA LEU A 106 1.50 -4.81 -15.09
C LEU A 106 0.32 -4.85 -16.05
N THR A 107 0.12 -5.99 -16.70
CA THR A 107 -1.06 -6.24 -17.53
C THR A 107 -1.85 -7.38 -16.92
N TYR A 108 -3.12 -7.12 -16.66
CA TYR A 108 -4.07 -8.05 -16.07
C TYR A 108 -5.09 -8.45 -17.14
N PRO A 109 -5.01 -9.69 -17.70
CA PRO A 109 -5.97 -10.15 -18.69
C PRO A 109 -7.40 -10.10 -18.15
N TRP A 110 -8.37 -9.70 -18.98
CA TRP A 110 -9.78 -9.64 -18.55
C TRP A 110 -10.29 -10.96 -17.98
N ALA A 111 -9.94 -12.08 -18.59
CA ALA A 111 -10.29 -13.42 -18.12
C ALA A 111 -9.67 -13.79 -16.76
N GLY A 112 -8.60 -13.09 -16.35
CA GLY A 112 -7.92 -13.25 -15.07
C GLY A 112 -8.60 -12.53 -13.92
N ILE A 113 -9.52 -11.59 -14.18
CA ILE A 113 -10.29 -10.89 -13.15
C ILE A 113 -11.39 -11.82 -12.64
N SER A 114 -11.48 -11.99 -11.34
CA SER A 114 -12.47 -12.86 -10.69
C SER A 114 -13.63 -12.08 -10.06
N ALA A 115 -13.36 -10.92 -9.48
CA ALA A 115 -14.36 -10.11 -8.81
C ALA A 115 -13.90 -8.66 -8.65
N ILE A 116 -14.84 -7.78 -8.34
CA ILE A 116 -14.58 -6.45 -7.79
C ILE A 116 -15.20 -6.44 -6.40
N ARG A 117 -14.44 -6.06 -5.39
CA ARG A 117 -14.89 -5.98 -3.99
C ARG A 117 -14.75 -4.54 -3.50
N ARG A 118 -15.68 -4.11 -2.69
CA ARG A 118 -15.57 -2.88 -1.92
C ARG A 118 -14.99 -3.19 -0.55
N VAL A 119 -13.98 -2.43 -0.17
CA VAL A 119 -13.32 -2.52 1.13
C VAL A 119 -13.62 -1.23 1.88
N ASP A 120 -13.77 -1.34 3.21
CA ASP A 120 -14.09 -0.22 4.09
C ASP A 120 -15.38 0.52 3.70
N GLU A 121 -16.48 -0.23 3.57
CA GLU A 121 -17.80 0.33 3.21
C GLU A 121 -18.27 1.45 4.13
N ASP A 122 -17.88 1.40 5.40
CA ASP A 122 -18.19 2.40 6.43
C ASP A 122 -17.28 3.66 6.35
N SER A 123 -16.30 3.66 5.45
CA SER A 123 -15.41 4.80 5.23
C SER A 123 -16.07 5.87 4.35
N ASP A 124 -15.78 7.13 4.62
CA ASP A 124 -16.20 8.26 3.76
C ASP A 124 -15.62 8.14 2.33
N GLU A 125 -14.55 7.37 2.16
CA GLU A 125 -13.89 7.11 0.88
C GLU A 125 -13.64 5.60 0.68
N PRO A 126 -14.68 4.81 0.34
CA PRO A 126 -14.51 3.37 0.15
C PRO A 126 -13.58 3.06 -1.03
N VAL A 127 -12.71 2.08 -0.85
CA VAL A 127 -11.80 1.58 -1.88
C VAL A 127 -12.42 0.37 -2.56
N ASP A 128 -12.40 0.32 -3.90
CA ASP A 128 -12.73 -0.89 -4.62
C ASP A 128 -11.46 -1.66 -4.97
N GLU A 129 -11.47 -2.97 -4.80
CA GLU A 129 -10.36 -3.86 -5.15
C GLU A 129 -10.77 -4.76 -6.33
N VAL A 130 -9.96 -4.76 -7.37
CA VAL A 130 -10.04 -5.77 -8.43
C VAL A 130 -9.29 -7.01 -7.96
N VAL A 131 -9.99 -8.14 -7.88
CA VAL A 131 -9.43 -9.42 -7.42
C VAL A 131 -9.11 -10.30 -8.63
N PHE A 132 -7.93 -10.90 -8.61
CA PHE A 132 -7.43 -11.76 -9.69
C PHE A 132 -7.40 -13.23 -9.29
N LYS A 133 -7.53 -14.12 -10.28
CA LYS A 133 -7.43 -15.57 -10.10
C LYS A 133 -6.01 -16.03 -9.82
N GLU A 134 -5.00 -15.26 -10.28
CA GLU A 134 -3.59 -15.62 -10.25
C GLU A 134 -2.71 -14.47 -9.77
N ASP A 135 -1.48 -14.79 -9.38
CA ASP A 135 -0.44 -13.83 -8.98
C ASP A 135 0.26 -13.22 -10.23
N TYR A 136 -0.12 -12.01 -10.59
CA TYR A 136 0.49 -11.25 -11.69
C TYR A 136 1.73 -10.45 -11.26
N THR A 137 2.07 -10.37 -9.97
CA THR A 137 3.24 -9.62 -9.49
C THR A 137 4.56 -10.19 -10.03
N ARG A 138 4.55 -11.43 -10.53
CA ARG A 138 5.72 -12.06 -11.19
C ARG A 138 6.18 -11.33 -12.45
N GLN A 139 5.35 -10.50 -13.06
CA GLN A 139 5.73 -9.63 -14.19
C GLN A 139 6.75 -8.57 -13.75
N ILE A 140 6.77 -8.20 -12.45
CA ILE A 140 7.71 -7.24 -11.90
C ILE A 140 9.09 -7.88 -11.80
N ARG A 141 10.02 -7.45 -12.67
CA ARG A 141 11.39 -8.00 -12.72
C ARG A 141 12.22 -7.65 -11.48
N ASN A 142 12.05 -6.42 -10.96
CA ASN A 142 12.79 -5.97 -9.79
C ASN A 142 12.19 -6.59 -8.51
N PRO A 143 12.96 -7.39 -7.73
CA PRO A 143 12.45 -8.07 -6.55
C PRO A 143 12.02 -7.11 -5.43
N ILE A 144 12.67 -5.95 -5.31
CA ILE A 144 12.33 -4.93 -4.31
C ILE A 144 10.98 -4.31 -4.67
N LEU A 145 10.78 -3.90 -5.93
CA LEU A 145 9.50 -3.35 -6.37
C LEU A 145 8.38 -4.39 -6.27
N ARG A 146 8.66 -5.66 -6.59
CA ARG A 146 7.71 -6.76 -6.40
C ARG A 146 7.31 -6.94 -4.94
N PHE A 147 8.27 -6.89 -4.02
CA PHE A 147 8.02 -6.96 -2.60
C PHE A 147 7.16 -5.78 -2.13
N LEU A 148 7.54 -4.55 -2.49
CA LEU A 148 6.83 -3.33 -2.09
C LEU A 148 5.39 -3.31 -2.61
N HIS A 149 5.17 -3.62 -3.89
CA HIS A 149 3.85 -3.72 -4.48
C HIS A 149 3.00 -4.83 -3.83
N GLY A 150 3.58 -6.02 -3.67
CA GLY A 150 2.88 -7.14 -3.02
C GLY A 150 2.58 -6.93 -1.54
N GLN A 151 3.39 -6.14 -0.83
CA GLN A 151 3.15 -5.75 0.55
C GLN A 151 2.02 -4.73 0.65
N ALA A 152 1.93 -3.79 -0.30
CA ALA A 152 0.91 -2.75 -0.32
C ALA A 152 -0.51 -3.32 -0.57
N TYR A 153 -0.65 -4.24 -1.55
CA TYR A 153 -1.96 -4.64 -2.07
C TYR A 153 -2.22 -6.15 -2.04
N GLY A 154 -1.22 -6.92 -1.69
CA GLY A 154 -1.26 -8.36 -1.89
C GLY A 154 -0.89 -8.75 -3.32
N ARG A 155 -0.91 -10.06 -3.61
CA ARG A 155 -0.43 -10.60 -4.89
C ARG A 155 -1.52 -10.78 -5.94
N THR A 156 -2.76 -10.80 -5.49
CA THR A 156 -3.94 -11.10 -6.30
C THR A 156 -4.98 -9.99 -6.27
N LYS A 157 -4.58 -8.79 -5.88
CA LYS A 157 -5.48 -7.65 -5.73
C LYS A 157 -4.86 -6.40 -6.37
N LEU A 158 -5.70 -5.52 -6.88
CA LEU A 158 -5.33 -4.19 -7.36
C LEU A 158 -6.36 -3.19 -6.86
N PRO A 159 -5.97 -2.20 -6.05
CA PRO A 159 -6.88 -1.19 -5.56
C PRO A 159 -7.27 -0.21 -6.68
N LEU A 160 -8.52 0.21 -6.68
CA LEU A 160 -9.00 1.35 -7.41
C LEU A 160 -9.24 2.48 -6.40
N TYR A 161 -8.29 3.38 -6.32
CA TYR A 161 -8.26 4.43 -5.30
C TYR A 161 -9.47 5.35 -5.35
N ALA A 162 -9.96 5.78 -4.20
CA ALA A 162 -11.09 6.70 -4.08
C ALA A 162 -10.83 8.03 -4.82
N GLY A 163 -9.59 8.52 -4.78
CA GLY A 163 -9.16 9.73 -5.47
C GLY A 163 -9.03 9.64 -6.99
N LEU A 164 -9.37 8.51 -7.62
CA LEU A 164 -9.26 8.30 -9.06
C LEU A 164 -10.28 9.14 -9.83
N ALA A 165 -9.85 9.85 -10.87
CA ALA A 165 -10.75 10.58 -11.74
C ALA A 165 -11.60 9.61 -12.59
N ASN A 166 -12.92 9.84 -12.63
CA ASN A 166 -13.89 8.99 -13.35
C ASN A 166 -13.83 7.51 -12.93
N ARG A 167 -13.68 7.25 -11.64
CA ARG A 167 -13.57 5.91 -11.07
C ARG A 167 -14.73 4.99 -11.48
N ASP A 168 -15.97 5.48 -11.39
CA ASP A 168 -17.16 4.71 -11.70
C ASP A 168 -17.17 4.25 -13.15
N GLU A 169 -16.75 5.11 -14.08
CA GLU A 169 -16.62 4.76 -15.49
C GLU A 169 -15.59 3.62 -15.70
N LEU A 170 -14.44 3.68 -14.98
CA LEU A 170 -13.45 2.62 -15.04
C LEU A 170 -14.00 1.31 -14.46
N LEU A 171 -14.73 1.38 -13.34
CA LEU A 171 -15.36 0.20 -12.73
C LEU A 171 -16.34 -0.48 -13.68
N ASP A 172 -17.19 0.31 -14.35
CA ASP A 172 -18.16 -0.22 -15.31
C ASP A 172 -17.46 -0.83 -16.53
N GLU A 173 -16.40 -0.19 -17.03
CA GLU A 173 -15.60 -0.75 -18.12
C GLU A 173 -14.93 -2.07 -17.73
N ILE A 174 -14.38 -2.17 -16.51
CA ILE A 174 -13.81 -3.42 -16.00
C ILE A 174 -14.87 -4.51 -15.90
N ARG A 175 -16.05 -4.20 -15.31
CA ARG A 175 -17.15 -5.15 -15.19
C ARG A 175 -17.60 -5.70 -16.56
N GLN A 176 -17.80 -4.80 -17.49
CA GLN A 176 -18.22 -5.14 -18.84
C GLN A 176 -17.21 -6.04 -19.56
N ARG A 177 -15.93 -5.67 -19.54
CA ARG A 177 -14.88 -6.41 -20.27
C ARG A 177 -14.48 -7.71 -19.61
N ALA A 178 -14.54 -7.77 -18.27
CA ALA A 178 -14.26 -9.00 -17.52
C ALA A 178 -15.47 -9.97 -17.49
N GLY A 179 -16.64 -9.57 -18.03
CA GLY A 179 -17.85 -10.38 -18.01
C GLY A 179 -18.39 -10.59 -16.60
N LEU A 180 -18.08 -9.67 -15.69
CA LEU A 180 -18.64 -9.66 -14.34
C LEU A 180 -20.04 -9.05 -14.48
N GLY A 181 -21.11 -9.89 -14.38
CA GLY A 181 -22.48 -9.40 -14.30
C GLY A 181 -22.66 -8.39 -13.17
N GLU A 182 -23.82 -7.71 -13.10
CA GLU A 182 -24.19 -6.88 -11.95
C GLU A 182 -24.32 -7.76 -10.69
N GLN A 183 -23.18 -8.21 -10.17
CA GLN A 183 -23.15 -8.75 -8.82
C GLN A 183 -23.22 -7.56 -7.85
N PRO A 184 -24.17 -7.57 -6.89
CA PRO A 184 -24.10 -6.65 -5.78
C PRO A 184 -22.70 -6.78 -5.18
N ILE A 185 -22.06 -5.67 -4.90
CA ILE A 185 -20.72 -5.56 -4.32
C ILE A 185 -20.68 -6.53 -3.14
N GLY A 186 -19.96 -7.65 -3.31
CA GLY A 186 -20.10 -8.81 -2.42
C GLY A 186 -19.56 -8.48 -1.04
N ILE A 187 -20.45 -8.52 -0.07
CA ILE A 187 -20.11 -8.72 1.33
C ILE A 187 -19.34 -10.04 1.40
N GLU A 188 -18.13 -10.00 1.93
CA GLU A 188 -17.38 -11.22 2.25
C GLU A 188 -18.30 -12.09 3.14
N PRO A 189 -18.60 -13.35 2.81
CA PRO A 189 -19.30 -14.20 3.76
C PRO A 189 -18.39 -14.30 4.97
N GLU A 190 -18.81 -13.67 6.07
CA GLU A 190 -18.23 -13.83 7.39
C GLU A 190 -17.99 -15.33 7.57
N ALA A 191 -16.74 -15.72 7.77
CA ALA A 191 -16.35 -17.11 7.91
C ALA A 191 -17.29 -17.73 8.96
N ALA A 192 -18.21 -18.53 8.50
CA ALA A 192 -19.14 -19.27 9.36
C ALA A 192 -18.25 -20.08 10.30
N GLY A 193 -18.06 -19.53 11.50
CA GLY A 193 -17.37 -20.21 12.58
C GLY A 193 -18.04 -21.55 12.78
N ASP A 194 -17.29 -22.60 12.53
CA ASP A 194 -17.62 -23.99 12.84
C ASP A 194 -17.88 -24.11 14.36
N LEU A 195 -19.13 -23.84 14.76
CA LEU A 195 -19.64 -24.16 16.09
C LEU A 195 -20.33 -25.53 16.06
N SER A 196 -19.66 -26.52 15.51
CA SER A 196 -20.08 -27.92 15.61
C SER A 196 -19.01 -28.70 16.35
N ASN A 197 -19.00 -28.59 17.68
CA ASN A 197 -18.57 -29.65 18.58
C ASN A 197 -18.74 -29.18 20.03
N ALA A 198 -19.91 -29.43 20.58
CA ALA A 198 -20.11 -29.62 22.02
C ALA A 198 -20.94 -30.90 22.20
#